data_8bf5bd25331bdc3421fbb2d957065fe5
#
_entry.id   8bf5bd25331bdc3421fbb2d957065fe5
#
_cell.length_a   1.000
_cell.length_b   1.000
_cell.length_c   1.000
_cell.angle_alpha   90.00
_cell.angle_beta   90.00
_cell.angle_gamma   90.00
#
_symmetry.space_group_name_H-M   'P 1'
#
loop_
_entity.id
_entity.type
_entity.pdbx_description
1 polymer ?
#
loop_
_entity_poly.entity_id
_entity_poly.type
_entity_poly.pdbx_seq_one_letter_code
_entity_poly.pdbx_strand_id
1 'polypeptide(L)'
;MVGKYCWRVVVLLCSMLLVQTVAASDMHITLERTTVELGHPIWLTITSDQTAVSLNRLDFTPWQGKVVLPRSYDVNLIDNNQRQSLRLRVYPMHKGQLTLPGLHFLYHTTAPLTIQVIAAQDPKQHSPIDFEYHISTNKPWQQQQVIVACTITMQDRYAVFTQPLLDRRSDLQVLPMQVQHQLHSQAGRRHTVYKLGWIVTPTLAGKRHLQLPPIQYVRDGVVSHRFYVPPLTLAVQARPAWLPGTIPVGKVRVIHYGIAGSWLNSDVLAHVHLQLQLDGMQSDMIPAYALQLHSDRQLRFYAAQRQLQTVIDHAGIQHRLTDDIPVVAKHIGMYRLPPLRVQYFDPASGTLKTSTVPGPSVIVLNGWIKGALLLLLAALLLWLLRVTLRYLARAWRRYQTYQLALRQLQQTDSLFALKLAMQTMAQAEGWSRNLTYRQWQTRMQGVTPLAQQLVTEKLNAAGYGQAELDMTPVVQMLMRIGRQRRFALR
;
A
#
# COMPACT_ATOMS: atom_id res chain seq x y z
N MET A 1 -4.94 -81.80 73.42
CA MET A 1 -5.31 -81.26 72.10
C MET A 1 -5.40 -79.67 72.06
N VAL A 2 -4.98 -79.00 73.08
CA VAL A 2 -5.18 -77.56 73.16
C VAL A 2 -3.96 -76.69 72.60
N GLY A 3 -2.75 -77.31 72.49
CA GLY A 3 -1.55 -76.61 72.09
C GLY A 3 -1.40 -76.29 70.57
N LYS A 4 -2.11 -76.98 69.66
CA LYS A 4 -1.97 -76.79 68.19
C LYS A 4 -2.85 -75.67 67.63
N TYR A 5 -3.88 -75.23 68.37
CA TYR A 5 -4.72 -74.09 67.93
C TYR A 5 -4.17 -72.76 68.31
N CYS A 6 -3.46 -72.71 69.46
CA CYS A 6 -2.85 -71.45 69.91
C CYS A 6 -1.76 -70.94 68.97
N TRP A 7 -0.93 -71.82 68.36
CA TRP A 7 0.10 -71.49 67.41
C TRP A 7 -0.48 -70.94 66.06
N ARG A 8 -1.56 -71.54 65.62
CA ARG A 8 -2.22 -71.09 64.35
C ARG A 8 -2.92 -69.79 64.50
N VAL A 9 -3.44 -69.47 65.67
CA VAL A 9 -4.04 -68.11 65.94
C VAL A 9 -2.95 -67.01 66.10
N VAL A 10 -1.82 -67.34 66.73
CA VAL A 10 -0.71 -66.41 66.84
C VAL A 10 -0.03 -66.13 65.49
N VAL A 11 0.12 -67.14 64.61
CA VAL A 11 0.66 -66.95 63.25
C VAL A 11 -0.32 -66.18 62.37
N LEU A 12 -1.64 -66.39 62.51
CA LEU A 12 -2.66 -65.63 61.82
C LEU A 12 -2.74 -64.18 62.33
N LEU A 13 -2.56 -63.90 63.63
CA LEU A 13 -2.47 -62.56 64.20
C LEU A 13 -1.17 -61.84 63.82
N CYS A 14 -0.04 -62.54 63.76
CA CYS A 14 1.22 -61.95 63.26
C CYS A 14 1.18 -61.70 61.75
N SER A 15 0.48 -62.51 60.97
CA SER A 15 0.32 -62.26 59.53
C SER A 15 -0.64 -61.07 59.23
N MET A 16 -1.61 -60.83 60.14
CA MET A 16 -2.49 -59.63 60.04
C MET A 16 -1.81 -58.33 60.52
N LEU A 17 -0.78 -58.39 61.35
CA LEU A 17 0.00 -57.23 61.79
C LEU A 17 1.09 -56.82 60.79
N LEU A 18 1.36 -57.59 59.77
CA LEU A 18 2.33 -57.26 58.67
C LEU A 18 1.67 -56.66 57.44
N VAL A 19 0.37 -56.33 57.44
CA VAL A 19 -0.19 -55.36 56.47
C VAL A 19 0.34 -53.97 56.92
N GLN A 20 1.62 -53.76 56.64
CA GLN A 20 2.11 -52.40 56.56
C GLN A 20 1.21 -51.68 55.58
N THR A 21 0.37 -50.80 56.08
CA THR A 21 -0.24 -49.74 55.28
C THR A 21 0.91 -49.05 54.58
N VAL A 22 1.20 -49.45 53.33
CA VAL A 22 1.98 -48.61 52.44
C VAL A 22 1.20 -47.31 52.39
N ALA A 23 1.64 -46.33 53.18
CA ALA A 23 1.11 -45.00 53.12
C ALA A 23 1.27 -44.60 51.67
N ALA A 24 0.15 -44.53 50.96
CA ALA A 24 0.15 -44.04 49.61
C ALA A 24 0.77 -42.64 49.69
N SER A 25 1.96 -42.50 49.16
CA SER A 25 2.64 -41.19 49.16
C SER A 25 1.78 -40.25 48.33
N ASP A 26 1.16 -39.31 48.99
CA ASP A 26 0.20 -38.40 48.40
C ASP A 26 0.92 -37.26 47.65
N MET A 27 0.69 -37.21 46.37
CA MET A 27 1.01 -36.04 45.56
C MET A 27 -0.25 -35.18 45.39
N HIS A 28 -0.21 -33.97 45.92
CA HIS A 28 -1.35 -33.06 45.89
C HIS A 28 -1.02 -31.79 45.07
N ILE A 29 -2.01 -31.34 44.28
CA ILE A 29 -1.95 -30.05 43.63
C ILE A 29 -3.04 -29.17 44.22
N THR A 30 -2.62 -28.02 44.74
CA THR A 30 -3.54 -27.02 45.27
C THR A 30 -3.53 -25.76 44.40
N LEU A 31 -4.71 -25.19 44.22
CA LEU A 31 -4.91 -23.92 43.51
C LEU A 31 -5.10 -22.81 44.54
N GLU A 32 -4.46 -21.65 44.33
CA GLU A 32 -4.71 -20.44 45.12
C GLU A 32 -6.17 -19.97 44.95
N ARG A 33 -6.70 -20.10 43.73
CA ARG A 33 -8.08 -19.76 43.35
C ARG A 33 -8.55 -20.64 42.20
N THR A 34 -9.86 -20.89 42.13
CA THR A 34 -10.47 -21.68 41.05
C THR A 34 -10.94 -20.84 39.88
N THR A 35 -11.05 -19.49 40.05
CA THR A 35 -11.45 -18.56 39.01
C THR A 35 -10.34 -17.55 38.77
N VAL A 36 -10.01 -17.30 37.53
CA VAL A 36 -8.96 -16.35 37.11
C VAL A 36 -9.37 -15.61 35.84
N GLU A 37 -8.99 -14.36 35.68
CA GLU A 37 -9.15 -13.61 34.45
C GLU A 37 -8.09 -14.01 33.42
N LEU A 38 -8.48 -14.03 32.14
CA LEU A 38 -7.54 -14.22 31.04
C LEU A 38 -6.46 -13.13 31.07
N GLY A 39 -5.20 -13.54 30.97
CA GLY A 39 -4.06 -12.62 31.06
C GLY A 39 -3.52 -12.43 32.48
N HIS A 40 -4.21 -12.94 33.51
CA HIS A 40 -3.70 -13.02 34.88
C HIS A 40 -3.14 -14.40 35.22
N PRO A 41 -2.12 -14.48 36.09
CA PRO A 41 -1.58 -15.77 36.52
C PRO A 41 -2.45 -16.39 37.58
N ILE A 42 -2.38 -17.71 37.66
CA ILE A 42 -2.84 -18.51 38.78
C ILE A 42 -1.64 -19.23 39.39
N TRP A 43 -1.61 -19.27 40.72
CA TRP A 43 -0.58 -20.00 41.44
C TRP A 43 -1.06 -21.43 41.73
N LEU A 44 -0.20 -22.37 41.41
CA LEU A 44 -0.34 -23.78 41.68
C LEU A 44 0.76 -24.19 42.64
N THR A 45 0.42 -24.93 43.68
CA THR A 45 1.40 -25.55 44.56
C THR A 45 1.27 -27.05 44.46
N ILE A 46 2.34 -27.71 44.06
CA ILE A 46 2.45 -29.17 43.99
C ILE A 46 3.28 -29.60 45.18
N THR A 47 2.73 -30.48 46.00
CA THR A 47 3.45 -31.04 47.15
C THR A 47 3.55 -32.56 46.97
N SER A 48 4.67 -33.13 47.41
CA SER A 48 4.92 -34.56 47.41
C SER A 48 5.75 -34.97 48.62
N ASP A 49 5.37 -36.07 49.21
CA ASP A 49 6.13 -36.70 50.29
C ASP A 49 7.34 -37.51 49.80
N GLN A 50 7.45 -37.66 48.47
CA GLN A 50 8.59 -38.30 47.81
C GLN A 50 9.77 -37.32 47.68
N THR A 51 10.82 -37.50 48.43
CA THR A 51 12.00 -36.67 48.39
C THR A 51 13.18 -37.31 47.62
N ALA A 52 13.11 -38.58 47.34
CA ALA A 52 14.16 -39.29 46.60
C ALA A 52 14.33 -38.85 45.13
N VAL A 53 13.25 -38.33 44.54
CA VAL A 53 13.26 -37.77 43.15
C VAL A 53 12.69 -36.37 43.21
N SER A 54 13.45 -35.43 42.64
CA SER A 54 13.01 -34.01 42.62
C SER A 54 11.77 -33.78 41.76
N LEU A 55 10.83 -32.97 42.19
CA LEU A 55 9.66 -32.52 41.46
C LEU A 55 10.03 -31.75 40.15
N ASN A 56 11.29 -31.33 39.99
CA ASN A 56 11.79 -30.76 38.73
C ASN A 56 11.71 -31.75 37.54
N ARG A 57 11.53 -33.04 37.81
CA ARG A 57 11.36 -34.11 36.78
C ARG A 57 9.90 -34.32 36.37
N LEU A 58 8.97 -33.52 36.90
CA LEU A 58 7.57 -33.59 36.51
C LEU A 58 7.41 -33.32 34.99
N ASP A 59 6.66 -34.19 34.32
CA ASP A 59 6.30 -33.97 32.91
C ASP A 59 5.04 -33.13 32.81
N PHE A 60 5.18 -31.90 32.33
CA PHE A 60 4.09 -30.98 32.09
C PHE A 60 3.58 -31.03 30.64
N THR A 61 4.02 -31.97 29.82
CA THR A 61 3.54 -32.14 28.44
C THR A 61 2.01 -32.19 28.32
N PRO A 62 1.25 -32.83 29.24
CA PRO A 62 -0.21 -32.83 29.20
C PRO A 62 -0.87 -31.47 29.36
N TRP A 63 -0.15 -30.47 29.87
CA TRP A 63 -0.63 -29.09 30.06
C TRP A 63 -0.26 -28.15 28.91
N GLN A 64 0.57 -28.61 27.97
CA GLN A 64 0.96 -27.82 26.82
C GLN A 64 -0.27 -27.39 25.99
N GLY A 65 -0.27 -26.15 25.51
CA GLY A 65 -1.39 -25.58 24.75
C GLY A 65 -2.60 -25.16 25.58
N LYS A 66 -2.64 -25.48 26.88
CA LYS A 66 -3.70 -25.09 27.82
C LYS A 66 -3.27 -23.93 28.71
N VAL A 67 -2.06 -24.02 29.23
CA VAL A 67 -1.44 -22.98 30.07
C VAL A 67 0.00 -22.75 29.63
N VAL A 68 0.50 -21.54 29.93
CA VAL A 68 1.93 -21.22 29.81
C VAL A 68 2.59 -21.43 31.14
N LEU A 69 3.65 -22.24 31.13
CA LEU A 69 4.48 -22.53 32.28
C LEU A 69 5.65 -21.54 32.34
N PRO A 70 6.20 -21.27 33.56
CA PRO A 70 7.42 -20.49 33.71
C PRO A 70 8.61 -21.24 33.05
N ARG A 71 9.62 -20.50 32.60
CA ARG A 71 10.84 -21.07 31.99
C ARG A 71 11.69 -21.83 33.01
N SER A 72 11.66 -21.38 34.26
CA SER A 72 12.36 -21.99 35.39
C SER A 72 11.46 -21.96 36.63
N TYR A 73 11.62 -22.94 37.45
CA TYR A 73 10.95 -23.05 38.75
C TYR A 73 11.84 -23.78 39.74
N ASP A 74 11.72 -23.41 41.01
CA ASP A 74 12.51 -24.00 42.09
C ASP A 74 11.63 -24.92 42.93
N VAL A 75 12.22 -26.05 43.30
CA VAL A 75 11.61 -26.99 44.24
C VAL A 75 12.15 -26.68 45.63
N ASN A 76 11.27 -26.41 46.56
CA ASN A 76 11.60 -26.17 47.95
C ASN A 76 11.35 -27.43 48.79
N LEU A 77 12.23 -27.72 49.73
CA LEU A 77 12.02 -28.73 50.75
C LEU A 77 11.32 -28.07 51.94
N ILE A 78 10.26 -28.71 52.42
CA ILE A 78 9.44 -28.27 53.57
C ILE A 78 9.36 -29.39 54.60
N ASP A 79 8.84 -29.10 55.79
CA ASP A 79 8.63 -30.06 56.88
C ASP A 79 9.94 -30.83 57.23
N ASN A 80 11.02 -30.11 57.55
CA ASN A 80 12.31 -30.72 57.88
C ASN A 80 12.83 -31.70 56.82
N ASN A 81 12.70 -31.34 55.56
CA ASN A 81 13.11 -32.15 54.41
C ASN A 81 12.28 -33.43 54.17
N GLN A 82 11.11 -33.56 54.76
CA GLN A 82 10.22 -34.71 54.59
C GLN A 82 9.30 -34.56 53.34
N ARG A 83 9.10 -33.30 52.88
CA ARG A 83 8.25 -32.98 51.74
C ARG A 83 8.93 -32.09 50.74
N GLN A 84 8.56 -32.21 49.50
CA GLN A 84 8.91 -31.26 48.43
C GLN A 84 7.71 -30.41 48.07
N SER A 85 7.96 -29.14 47.79
CA SER A 85 6.97 -28.18 47.32
C SER A 85 7.47 -27.47 46.11
N LEU A 86 6.66 -27.47 45.07
CA LEU A 86 6.90 -26.75 43.79
C LEU A 86 5.78 -25.73 43.58
N ARG A 87 6.10 -24.45 43.62
CA ARG A 87 5.15 -23.38 43.33
C ARG A 87 5.29 -22.87 41.93
N LEU A 88 4.23 -22.96 41.14
CA LEU A 88 4.19 -22.59 39.75
C LEU A 88 3.24 -21.43 39.50
N ARG A 89 3.68 -20.46 38.71
CA ARG A 89 2.84 -19.38 38.21
C ARG A 89 2.48 -19.67 36.76
N VAL A 90 1.23 -20.08 36.52
CA VAL A 90 0.76 -20.47 35.19
C VAL A 90 -0.23 -19.44 34.65
N TYR A 91 -0.25 -19.28 33.32
CA TYR A 91 -1.17 -18.37 32.65
C TYR A 91 -2.09 -19.19 31.72
N PRO A 92 -3.42 -19.13 31.93
CA PRO A 92 -4.38 -19.73 30.98
C PRO A 92 -4.30 -19.07 29.61
N MET A 93 -4.49 -19.83 28.56
CA MET A 93 -4.43 -19.34 27.18
C MET A 93 -5.79 -19.02 26.57
N HIS A 94 -6.88 -19.61 27.10
CA HIS A 94 -8.24 -19.49 26.58
C HIS A 94 -9.23 -19.18 27.67
N LYS A 95 -10.29 -18.44 27.37
CA LYS A 95 -11.45 -18.25 28.25
C LYS A 95 -12.34 -19.49 28.29
N GLY A 96 -13.04 -19.68 29.39
CA GLY A 96 -13.95 -20.80 29.61
C GLY A 96 -13.47 -21.78 30.69
N GLN A 97 -14.11 -22.94 30.77
CA GLN A 97 -13.72 -23.99 31.72
C GLN A 97 -12.46 -24.70 31.18
N LEU A 98 -11.38 -24.60 31.91
CA LEU A 98 -10.10 -25.20 31.60
C LEU A 98 -9.86 -26.39 32.50
N THR A 99 -9.78 -27.59 31.94
CA THR A 99 -9.42 -28.80 32.66
C THR A 99 -7.97 -29.17 32.36
N LEU A 100 -7.13 -29.12 33.39
CA LEU A 100 -5.77 -29.61 33.36
C LEU A 100 -5.75 -31.08 33.75
N PRO A 101 -5.24 -31.98 32.89
CA PRO A 101 -5.18 -33.40 33.22
C PRO A 101 -4.21 -33.62 34.39
N GLY A 102 -4.41 -34.72 35.12
CA GLY A 102 -3.50 -35.13 36.17
C GLY A 102 -2.08 -35.31 35.67
N LEU A 103 -1.11 -35.00 36.52
CA LEU A 103 0.30 -35.22 36.24
C LEU A 103 0.77 -36.56 36.82
N HIS A 104 1.61 -37.23 36.05
CA HIS A 104 2.27 -38.46 36.48
C HIS A 104 3.62 -38.14 37.10
N PHE A 105 3.86 -38.65 38.31
CA PHE A 105 5.14 -38.59 38.97
C PHE A 105 5.45 -39.89 39.65
N LEU A 106 6.47 -40.59 39.16
CA LEU A 106 6.81 -41.97 39.60
C LEU A 106 5.62 -42.93 39.40
N TYR A 107 5.01 -43.37 40.51
CA TYR A 107 3.88 -44.28 40.52
C TYR A 107 2.54 -43.59 40.83
N HIS A 108 2.53 -42.29 40.96
CA HIS A 108 1.38 -41.48 41.35
C HIS A 108 0.86 -40.61 40.24
N THR A 109 -0.45 -40.49 40.19
CA THR A 109 -1.13 -39.57 39.26
C THR A 109 -2.03 -38.66 40.05
N THR A 110 -1.87 -37.37 39.85
CA THR A 110 -2.73 -36.36 40.54
C THR A 110 -4.13 -36.37 39.91
N ALA A 111 -5.11 -35.90 40.70
CA ALA A 111 -6.42 -35.62 40.16
C ALA A 111 -6.37 -34.49 39.11
N PRO A 112 -7.26 -34.51 38.11
CA PRO A 112 -7.39 -33.40 37.14
C PRO A 112 -7.88 -32.15 37.88
N LEU A 113 -7.42 -30.98 37.41
CA LEU A 113 -7.77 -29.68 37.97
C LEU A 113 -8.71 -28.96 37.02
N THR A 114 -9.74 -28.34 37.57
CA THR A 114 -10.64 -27.48 36.79
C THR A 114 -10.51 -26.04 37.25
N ILE A 115 -10.29 -25.15 36.27
CA ILE A 115 -10.12 -23.71 36.47
C ILE A 115 -11.16 -23.00 35.59
N GLN A 116 -11.90 -22.05 36.17
CA GLN A 116 -12.78 -21.18 35.41
C GLN A 116 -12.03 -19.94 34.98
N VAL A 117 -11.82 -19.78 33.67
CA VAL A 117 -11.16 -18.61 33.09
C VAL A 117 -12.22 -17.64 32.57
N ILE A 118 -12.36 -16.51 33.22
CA ILE A 118 -13.27 -15.44 32.84
C ILE A 118 -12.60 -14.48 31.84
N ALA A 119 -13.41 -13.68 31.13
CA ALA A 119 -12.90 -12.67 30.23
C ALA A 119 -12.05 -11.64 30.98
N ALA A 120 -11.00 -11.18 30.35
CA ALA A 120 -10.17 -10.09 30.88
C ALA A 120 -11.00 -8.80 30.98
N GLN A 121 -10.72 -7.99 32.01
CA GLN A 121 -11.40 -6.71 32.24
C GLN A 121 -10.37 -5.59 32.37
N ASP A 122 -10.72 -4.41 31.87
CA ASP A 122 -9.92 -3.22 32.10
C ASP A 122 -9.94 -2.87 33.59
N PRO A 123 -8.79 -2.71 34.25
CA PRO A 123 -8.71 -2.48 35.71
C PRO A 123 -9.43 -1.21 36.19
N LYS A 124 -9.58 -0.20 35.33
CA LYS A 124 -10.22 1.07 35.68
C LYS A 124 -11.67 1.15 35.20
N GLN A 125 -11.95 0.67 33.99
CA GLN A 125 -13.28 0.82 33.37
C GLN A 125 -14.18 -0.39 33.61
N HIS A 126 -13.63 -1.49 34.12
CA HIS A 126 -14.32 -2.78 34.30
C HIS A 126 -15.03 -3.26 33.02
N SER A 127 -14.55 -2.76 31.88
CA SER A 127 -15.04 -3.15 30.56
C SER A 127 -14.30 -4.39 30.06
N PRO A 128 -14.97 -5.28 29.32
CA PRO A 128 -14.34 -6.49 28.81
C PRO A 128 -13.21 -6.17 27.83
N ILE A 129 -12.14 -6.93 27.93
CA ILE A 129 -11.04 -6.98 26.97
C ILE A 129 -11.19 -8.29 26.22
N ASP A 130 -11.41 -8.22 24.91
CA ASP A 130 -11.45 -9.40 24.06
C ASP A 130 -10.12 -9.58 23.34
N PHE A 131 -9.57 -10.78 23.41
CA PHE A 131 -8.30 -11.17 22.80
C PHE A 131 -8.51 -12.32 21.83
N GLU A 132 -8.14 -12.10 20.59
CA GLU A 132 -8.18 -13.08 19.51
C GLU A 132 -6.83 -13.15 18.81
N TYR A 133 -6.52 -14.31 18.24
CA TYR A 133 -5.31 -14.48 17.43
C TYR A 133 -5.60 -15.30 16.19
N HIS A 134 -4.83 -15.03 15.14
CA HIS A 134 -4.91 -15.74 13.87
C HIS A 134 -3.50 -16.06 13.36
N ILE A 135 -3.32 -17.26 12.81
CA ILE A 135 -2.04 -17.70 12.23
C ILE A 135 -2.27 -17.95 10.74
N SER A 136 -1.48 -17.29 9.90
CA SER A 136 -1.67 -17.33 8.44
C SER A 136 -1.45 -18.72 7.85
N THR A 137 -0.51 -19.50 8.39
CA THR A 137 -0.25 -20.88 7.98
C THR A 137 0.57 -21.63 9.03
N ASN A 138 0.36 -22.94 9.14
CA ASN A 138 1.17 -23.83 9.97
C ASN A 138 2.14 -24.72 9.13
N LYS A 139 2.07 -24.60 7.78
CA LYS A 139 2.92 -25.33 6.83
C LYS A 139 3.64 -24.37 5.89
N PRO A 140 4.45 -23.43 6.41
CA PRO A 140 5.16 -22.48 5.56
C PRO A 140 6.29 -23.15 4.80
N TRP A 141 6.67 -22.56 3.68
CA TRP A 141 7.97 -22.83 3.05
C TRP A 141 9.10 -22.23 3.86
N GLN A 142 10.29 -22.77 3.74
CA GLN A 142 11.51 -22.18 4.27
C GLN A 142 11.66 -20.74 3.73
N GLN A 143 11.90 -19.76 4.62
CA GLN A 143 11.96 -18.33 4.35
C GLN A 143 10.60 -17.66 4.03
N GLN A 144 9.49 -18.38 4.06
CA GLN A 144 8.17 -17.78 3.99
C GLN A 144 7.80 -17.19 5.34
N GLN A 145 7.30 -15.95 5.35
CA GLN A 145 6.77 -15.35 6.56
C GLN A 145 5.45 -16.01 7.00
N VAL A 146 5.33 -16.24 8.29
CA VAL A 146 4.10 -16.65 8.98
C VAL A 146 3.64 -15.45 9.83
N ILE A 147 2.45 -14.98 9.57
CA ILE A 147 1.85 -13.87 10.29
C ILE A 147 1.07 -14.43 11.48
N VAL A 148 1.44 -14.04 12.68
CA VAL A 148 0.69 -14.31 13.91
C VAL A 148 0.03 -13.00 14.31
N ALA A 149 -1.14 -12.75 13.76
CA ALA A 149 -1.92 -11.56 14.01
C ALA A 149 -2.72 -11.73 15.30
N CYS A 150 -2.63 -10.75 16.19
CA CYS A 150 -3.42 -10.67 17.41
C CYS A 150 -4.30 -9.42 17.35
N THR A 151 -5.54 -9.57 17.78
CA THR A 151 -6.52 -8.50 17.87
C THR A 151 -6.97 -8.36 19.30
N ILE A 152 -6.89 -7.15 19.85
CA ILE A 152 -7.38 -6.83 21.19
C ILE A 152 -8.45 -5.76 21.04
N THR A 153 -9.67 -6.07 21.46
CA THR A 153 -10.79 -5.14 21.45
C THR A 153 -11.13 -4.69 22.86
N MET A 154 -11.13 -3.38 23.11
CA MET A 154 -11.43 -2.80 24.41
C MET A 154 -11.97 -1.38 24.28
N GLN A 155 -12.51 -0.82 25.37
CA GLN A 155 -13.04 0.55 25.36
C GLN A 155 -11.94 1.62 25.49
N ASP A 156 -10.82 1.30 26.14
CA ASP A 156 -9.71 2.24 26.29
C ASP A 156 -9.00 2.49 24.94
N ARG A 157 -9.03 3.74 24.49
CA ARG A 157 -8.36 4.18 23.27
C ARG A 157 -6.87 4.52 23.47
N TYR A 158 -6.41 4.60 24.70
CA TYR A 158 -5.04 4.95 25.06
C TYR A 158 -4.27 3.78 25.69
N ALA A 159 -4.77 2.57 25.47
CA ALA A 159 -4.10 1.37 25.97
C ALA A 159 -2.71 1.22 25.35
N VAL A 160 -1.73 0.93 26.20
CA VAL A 160 -0.35 0.68 25.78
C VAL A 160 -0.09 -0.81 25.78
N PHE A 161 0.33 -1.32 24.64
CA PHE A 161 0.72 -2.72 24.50
C PHE A 161 2.21 -2.82 24.19
N THR A 162 2.89 -3.73 24.86
CA THR A 162 4.30 -4.05 24.61
C THR A 162 4.45 -5.50 24.20
N GLN A 163 5.35 -5.74 23.27
CA GLN A 163 5.70 -7.05 22.75
C GLN A 163 7.19 -7.28 23.05
N PRO A 164 7.53 -8.06 24.07
CA PRO A 164 8.92 -8.36 24.38
C PRO A 164 9.60 -9.03 23.17
N LEU A 165 10.84 -8.69 22.92
CA LEU A 165 11.63 -9.34 21.89
C LEU A 165 11.92 -10.79 22.30
N LEU A 166 11.90 -11.67 21.33
CA LEU A 166 12.36 -13.04 21.52
C LEU A 166 13.87 -13.09 21.30
N ASP A 167 14.55 -13.93 22.07
CA ASP A 167 15.98 -14.21 21.85
C ASP A 167 16.22 -14.70 20.43
N ARG A 168 17.35 -14.28 19.86
CA ARG A 168 17.75 -14.70 18.52
C ARG A 168 17.89 -16.22 18.44
N ARG A 169 17.26 -16.80 17.43
CA ARG A 169 17.35 -18.21 17.11
C ARG A 169 17.92 -18.38 15.71
N SER A 170 18.71 -19.39 15.49
CA SER A 170 19.29 -19.69 14.18
C SER A 170 18.29 -20.31 13.20
N ASP A 171 17.22 -20.96 13.73
CA ASP A 171 16.21 -21.68 12.96
C ASP A 171 14.96 -20.86 12.63
N LEU A 172 14.73 -19.75 13.36
CA LEU A 172 13.54 -18.89 13.23
C LEU A 172 13.93 -17.44 13.48
N GLN A 173 13.46 -16.54 12.63
CA GLN A 173 13.49 -15.11 12.88
C GLN A 173 12.08 -14.65 13.31
N VAL A 174 11.99 -13.91 14.41
CA VAL A 174 10.73 -13.40 14.95
C VAL A 174 10.84 -11.90 15.10
N LEU A 175 9.92 -11.17 14.44
CA LEU A 175 9.85 -9.71 14.48
C LEU A 175 8.49 -9.28 15.03
N PRO A 176 8.45 -8.37 15.99
CA PRO A 176 7.19 -7.79 16.45
C PRO A 176 6.60 -6.87 15.38
N MET A 177 5.27 -6.86 15.26
CA MET A 177 4.54 -5.92 14.41
C MET A 177 4.40 -4.58 15.10
N GLN A 178 4.28 -3.52 14.31
CA GLN A 178 3.87 -2.22 14.83
C GLN A 178 2.43 -2.29 15.31
N VAL A 179 2.19 -1.77 16.50
CA VAL A 179 0.83 -1.69 17.07
C VAL A 179 0.02 -0.67 16.29
N GLN A 180 -1.06 -1.13 15.69
CA GLN A 180 -2.04 -0.28 15.00
C GLN A 180 -3.34 -0.28 15.79
N HIS A 181 -4.02 0.85 15.86
CA HIS A 181 -5.33 0.93 16.51
C HIS A 181 -6.34 1.65 15.63
N GLN A 182 -7.58 1.20 15.70
CA GLN A 182 -8.71 1.78 14.97
C GLN A 182 -9.89 1.93 15.92
N LEU A 183 -10.51 3.11 15.89
CA LEU A 183 -11.71 3.37 16.66
C LEU A 183 -12.93 2.88 15.89
N HIS A 184 -13.72 2.02 16.51
CA HIS A 184 -14.98 1.54 15.98
C HIS A 184 -16.15 2.00 16.87
N SER A 185 -17.29 2.30 16.25
CA SER A 185 -18.54 2.56 16.94
C SER A 185 -19.56 1.53 16.49
N GLN A 186 -20.00 0.69 17.41
CA GLN A 186 -21.02 -0.33 17.14
C GLN A 186 -22.14 -0.22 18.18
N ALA A 187 -23.38 -0.13 17.73
CA ALA A 187 -24.57 0.01 18.59
C ALA A 187 -24.44 1.14 19.63
N GLY A 188 -23.87 2.29 19.26
CA GLY A 188 -23.70 3.45 20.15
C GLY A 188 -22.56 3.35 21.17
N ARG A 189 -21.87 2.21 21.25
CA ARG A 189 -20.69 2.01 22.09
C ARG A 189 -19.42 2.18 21.26
N ARG A 190 -18.48 2.97 21.77
CA ARG A 190 -17.15 3.14 21.16
C ARG A 190 -16.21 2.10 21.76
N HIS A 191 -15.50 1.40 20.88
CA HIS A 191 -14.42 0.49 21.25
C HIS A 191 -13.23 0.69 20.32
N THR A 192 -12.05 0.39 20.81
CA THR A 192 -10.81 0.47 20.06
C THR A 192 -10.33 -0.95 19.76
N VAL A 193 -10.01 -1.20 18.50
CA VAL A 193 -9.43 -2.45 18.03
C VAL A 193 -7.93 -2.23 17.85
N TYR A 194 -7.13 -2.92 18.63
CA TYR A 194 -5.67 -2.93 18.54
C TYR A 194 -5.24 -4.15 17.73
N LYS A 195 -4.47 -3.93 16.68
CA LYS A 195 -3.86 -4.96 15.85
C LYS A 195 -2.36 -4.98 16.09
N LEU A 196 -1.84 -6.13 16.48
CA LEU A 196 -0.43 -6.34 16.82
C LEU A 196 -0.10 -7.82 16.66
N GLY A 197 1.12 -8.25 16.96
CA GLY A 197 1.50 -9.64 16.84
C GLY A 197 2.95 -9.81 16.38
N TRP A 198 3.24 -10.93 15.72
CA TRP A 198 4.59 -11.24 15.28
C TRP A 198 4.61 -11.77 13.86
N ILE A 199 5.71 -11.50 13.19
CA ILE A 199 6.06 -12.15 11.95
C ILE A 199 7.16 -13.16 12.25
N VAL A 200 6.89 -14.41 11.95
CA VAL A 200 7.80 -15.54 12.15
C VAL A 200 8.28 -16.02 10.80
N THR A 201 9.59 -15.99 10.56
CA THR A 201 10.18 -16.47 9.32
C THR A 201 11.12 -17.64 9.60
N PRO A 202 10.74 -18.87 9.23
CA PRO A 202 11.60 -20.05 9.42
C PRO A 202 12.77 -20.03 8.44
N THR A 203 13.99 -20.19 8.95
CA THR A 203 15.22 -20.27 8.16
C THR A 203 15.61 -21.70 7.79
N LEU A 204 15.12 -22.67 8.56
CA LEU A 204 15.43 -24.11 8.36
C LEU A 204 14.12 -24.90 8.19
N ALA A 205 14.16 -25.88 7.29
CA ALA A 205 13.05 -26.81 7.07
C ALA A 205 12.86 -27.79 8.23
N GLY A 206 11.71 -28.47 8.26
CA GLY A 206 11.35 -29.48 9.26
C GLY A 206 10.38 -28.95 10.32
N LYS A 207 10.08 -29.78 11.32
CA LYS A 207 9.17 -29.45 12.40
C LYS A 207 9.82 -28.45 13.38
N ARG A 208 9.19 -27.29 13.59
CA ARG A 208 9.68 -26.22 14.47
C ARG A 208 8.64 -25.90 15.53
N HIS A 209 9.12 -25.76 16.76
CA HIS A 209 8.29 -25.39 17.90
C HIS A 209 8.71 -24.00 18.39
N LEU A 210 7.77 -23.13 18.61
CA LEU A 210 7.99 -21.76 19.05
C LEU A 210 6.95 -21.35 20.07
N GLN A 211 7.39 -20.94 21.24
CA GLN A 211 6.56 -20.21 22.20
C GLN A 211 6.87 -18.72 22.05
N LEU A 212 5.87 -17.96 21.63
CA LEU A 212 5.95 -16.51 21.52
C LEU A 212 5.91 -15.87 22.94
N PRO A 213 6.57 -14.73 23.14
CA PRO A 213 6.42 -13.98 24.36
C PRO A 213 4.99 -13.45 24.49
N PRO A 214 4.55 -13.06 25.72
CA PRO A 214 3.20 -12.51 25.90
C PRO A 214 3.09 -11.09 25.32
N ILE A 215 1.91 -10.76 24.84
CA ILE A 215 1.51 -9.36 24.68
C ILE A 215 1.18 -8.82 26.05
N GLN A 216 1.86 -7.75 26.45
CA GLN A 216 1.68 -7.14 27.77
C GLN A 216 0.82 -5.88 27.63
N TYR A 217 -0.32 -5.85 28.30
CA TYR A 217 -1.10 -4.64 28.49
C TYR A 217 -0.50 -3.88 29.69
N VAL A 218 0.01 -2.69 29.39
CA VAL A 218 0.65 -1.83 30.39
C VAL A 218 -0.30 -0.69 30.75
N ARG A 219 -0.54 -0.54 32.05
CA ARG A 219 -1.36 0.54 32.59
C ARG A 219 -0.60 1.23 33.72
N ASP A 220 -0.52 2.56 33.69
CA ASP A 220 0.19 3.38 34.69
C ASP A 220 1.63 2.87 34.98
N GLY A 221 2.33 2.41 33.94
CA GLY A 221 3.69 1.85 34.03
C GLY A 221 3.78 0.42 34.56
N VAL A 222 2.65 -0.20 34.93
CA VAL A 222 2.60 -1.58 35.43
C VAL A 222 1.95 -2.51 34.42
N VAL A 223 2.51 -3.72 34.27
CA VAL A 223 1.91 -4.76 33.44
C VAL A 223 0.67 -5.30 34.13
N SER A 224 -0.50 -4.98 33.59
CA SER A 224 -1.79 -5.44 34.11
C SER A 224 -2.10 -6.84 33.61
N HIS A 225 -2.05 -7.10 32.32
CA HIS A 225 -2.37 -8.39 31.71
C HIS A 225 -1.26 -8.89 30.82
N ARG A 226 -1.15 -10.22 30.68
CA ARG A 226 -0.24 -10.91 29.75
C ARG A 226 -1.03 -11.89 28.91
N PHE A 227 -1.29 -11.53 27.64
CA PHE A 227 -2.00 -12.39 26.70
C PHE A 227 -0.99 -13.28 25.96
N TYR A 228 -1.22 -14.56 25.97
CA TYR A 228 -0.35 -15.54 25.34
C TYR A 228 -1.03 -16.16 24.11
N VAL A 229 -0.25 -16.33 23.07
CA VAL A 229 -0.61 -17.18 21.94
C VAL A 229 -0.14 -18.61 22.25
N PRO A 230 -0.93 -19.65 21.93
CA PRO A 230 -0.50 -21.04 22.11
C PRO A 230 0.81 -21.33 21.40
N PRO A 231 1.59 -22.31 21.84
CA PRO A 231 2.83 -22.72 21.21
C PRO A 231 2.61 -23.08 19.73
N LEU A 232 3.37 -22.43 18.86
CA LEU A 232 3.29 -22.66 17.43
C LEU A 232 4.07 -23.93 17.07
N THR A 233 3.43 -24.81 16.32
CA THR A 233 4.09 -25.95 15.68
C THR A 233 4.03 -25.74 14.18
N LEU A 234 5.18 -25.39 13.58
CA LEU A 234 5.30 -25.16 12.15
C LEU A 234 5.93 -26.37 11.48
N ALA A 235 5.26 -26.93 10.48
CA ALA A 235 5.79 -27.94 9.59
C ALA A 235 6.41 -27.29 8.36
N VAL A 236 7.63 -26.79 8.51
CA VAL A 236 8.33 -26.02 7.49
C VAL A 236 8.75 -26.88 6.33
N GLN A 237 8.23 -26.59 5.15
CA GLN A 237 8.56 -27.26 3.90
C GLN A 237 9.93 -26.80 3.39
N ALA A 238 10.76 -27.74 2.97
CA ALA A 238 12.03 -27.43 2.34
C ALA A 238 11.79 -26.74 1.00
N ARG A 239 12.63 -25.76 0.66
CA ARG A 239 12.64 -25.18 -0.69
C ARG A 239 12.95 -26.27 -1.71
N PRO A 240 12.34 -26.23 -2.92
CA PRO A 240 12.67 -27.18 -3.96
C PRO A 240 14.18 -27.19 -4.26
N ALA A 241 14.76 -28.37 -4.42
CA ALA A 241 16.22 -28.52 -4.64
C ALA A 241 16.72 -27.82 -5.91
N TRP A 242 15.85 -27.65 -6.91
CA TRP A 242 16.15 -26.94 -8.15
C TRP A 242 16.13 -25.40 -8.01
N LEU A 243 15.62 -24.86 -6.89
CA LEU A 243 15.49 -23.43 -6.70
C LEU A 243 16.80 -22.83 -6.15
N PRO A 244 17.47 -21.91 -6.86
CA PRO A 244 18.67 -21.25 -6.37
C PRO A 244 18.46 -20.55 -5.03
N GLY A 245 19.46 -20.62 -4.14
CA GLY A 245 19.39 -19.99 -2.82
C GLY A 245 19.18 -18.47 -2.84
N THR A 246 19.57 -17.82 -3.94
CA THR A 246 19.46 -16.37 -4.16
C THR A 246 18.08 -15.90 -4.57
N ILE A 247 17.16 -16.81 -4.91
CA ILE A 247 15.79 -16.46 -5.27
C ILE A 247 14.99 -16.16 -3.99
N PRO A 248 14.44 -14.96 -3.82
CA PRO A 248 13.66 -14.60 -2.63
C PRO A 248 12.30 -15.32 -2.62
N VAL A 249 11.83 -15.61 -1.40
CA VAL A 249 10.48 -16.17 -1.16
C VAL A 249 9.54 -15.04 -0.79
N GLY A 250 8.44 -14.89 -1.53
CA GLY A 250 7.46 -13.80 -1.31
C GLY A 250 6.83 -13.35 -2.62
N LYS A 251 6.48 -12.09 -2.73
CA LYS A 251 5.91 -11.48 -3.94
C LYS A 251 6.68 -10.22 -4.31
N VAL A 252 6.92 -10.02 -5.61
CA VAL A 252 7.53 -8.80 -6.14
C VAL A 252 6.58 -8.17 -7.15
N ARG A 253 6.37 -6.86 -7.00
CA ARG A 253 5.66 -6.04 -7.97
C ARG A 253 6.57 -4.90 -8.40
N VAL A 254 6.76 -4.75 -9.70
CA VAL A 254 7.44 -3.59 -10.26
C VAL A 254 6.44 -2.44 -10.34
N ILE A 255 6.72 -1.34 -9.63
CA ILE A 255 5.89 -0.14 -9.63
C ILE A 255 6.33 0.78 -10.76
N HIS A 256 7.64 1.00 -10.88
CA HIS A 256 8.20 1.88 -11.90
C HIS A 256 9.57 1.36 -12.33
N TYR A 257 9.80 1.43 -13.66
CA TYR A 257 11.12 1.23 -14.26
C TYR A 257 11.27 2.19 -15.43
N GLY A 258 12.10 3.20 -15.27
CA GLY A 258 12.23 4.22 -16.30
C GLY A 258 13.23 5.31 -15.97
N ILE A 259 13.31 6.30 -16.84
CA ILE A 259 14.14 7.50 -16.70
C ILE A 259 13.20 8.71 -16.55
N ALA A 260 13.60 9.67 -15.75
CA ALA A 260 12.88 10.95 -15.64
C ALA A 260 12.99 11.71 -16.98
N GLY A 261 11.89 11.72 -17.74
CA GLY A 261 11.83 12.33 -19.08
C GLY A 261 12.13 11.34 -20.21
N SER A 262 11.63 11.65 -21.41
CA SER A 262 11.81 10.83 -22.61
C SER A 262 13.06 11.19 -23.40
N TRP A 263 13.73 12.28 -23.05
CA TRP A 263 14.85 12.86 -23.78
C TRP A 263 16.05 13.08 -22.88
N LEU A 264 17.19 12.52 -23.23
CA LEU A 264 18.46 12.69 -22.55
C LEU A 264 19.40 13.59 -23.35
N ASN A 265 20.38 14.17 -22.66
CA ASN A 265 21.52 14.80 -23.30
C ASN A 265 22.66 13.81 -23.39
N SER A 266 23.37 13.76 -24.55
CA SER A 266 24.62 12.99 -24.66
C SER A 266 25.65 13.53 -23.67
N ASP A 267 26.43 12.59 -23.08
CA ASP A 267 27.51 12.87 -22.12
C ASP A 267 27.08 13.59 -20.82
N VAL A 268 25.78 13.65 -20.55
CA VAL A 268 25.22 14.18 -19.31
C VAL A 268 24.66 13.05 -18.46
N LEU A 269 24.92 13.12 -17.15
CA LEU A 269 24.41 12.16 -16.18
C LEU A 269 22.89 12.26 -16.11
N ALA A 270 22.24 11.13 -16.27
CA ALA A 270 20.82 10.92 -16.08
C ALA A 270 20.58 9.80 -15.07
N HIS A 271 19.37 9.63 -14.61
CA HIS A 271 19.02 8.67 -13.58
C HIS A 271 17.92 7.72 -14.04
N VAL A 272 18.17 6.43 -13.92
CA VAL A 272 17.16 5.37 -14.07
C VAL A 272 16.57 5.10 -12.70
N HIS A 273 15.28 5.29 -12.56
CA HIS A 273 14.55 5.01 -11.34
C HIS A 273 13.88 3.64 -11.42
N LEU A 274 14.22 2.78 -10.47
CA LEU A 274 13.59 1.48 -10.29
C LEU A 274 12.87 1.45 -8.96
N GLN A 275 11.55 1.28 -8.97
CA GLN A 275 10.74 1.15 -7.77
C GLN A 275 10.04 -0.20 -7.75
N LEU A 276 10.30 -0.96 -6.67
CA LEU A 276 9.69 -2.26 -6.44
C LEU A 276 8.95 -2.28 -5.11
N GLN A 277 7.82 -2.95 -5.10
CA GLN A 277 7.14 -3.37 -3.88
C GLN A 277 7.40 -4.86 -3.67
N LEU A 278 7.87 -5.20 -2.48
CA LEU A 278 8.30 -6.54 -2.10
C LEU A 278 7.51 -6.95 -0.87
N ASP A 279 6.69 -7.99 -1.00
CA ASP A 279 5.82 -8.44 0.09
C ASP A 279 6.28 -9.81 0.59
N GLY A 280 6.47 -9.94 1.89
CA GLY A 280 6.78 -11.20 2.55
C GLY A 280 8.23 -11.66 2.45
N MET A 281 9.15 -10.78 2.09
CA MET A 281 10.57 -11.08 1.95
C MET A 281 11.37 -10.60 3.16
N GLN A 282 12.52 -11.23 3.39
CA GLN A 282 13.52 -10.70 4.32
C GLN A 282 14.42 -9.69 3.59
N SER A 283 14.86 -8.66 4.28
CA SER A 283 15.65 -7.56 3.70
C SER A 283 17.00 -8.01 3.12
N ASP A 284 17.63 -9.00 3.74
CA ASP A 284 18.91 -9.58 3.34
C ASP A 284 18.82 -10.50 2.11
N MET A 285 17.60 -10.95 1.77
CA MET A 285 17.33 -11.79 0.61
C MET A 285 16.92 -11.00 -0.64
N ILE A 286 16.85 -9.66 -0.55
CA ILE A 286 16.46 -8.82 -1.68
C ILE A 286 17.60 -8.71 -2.68
N PRO A 287 17.44 -9.21 -3.92
CA PRO A 287 18.51 -9.16 -4.93
C PRO A 287 18.87 -7.73 -5.33
N ALA A 288 20.10 -7.57 -5.76
CA ALA A 288 20.55 -6.31 -6.35
C ALA A 288 20.11 -6.22 -7.83
N TYR A 289 18.84 -5.86 -8.06
CA TYR A 289 18.28 -5.81 -9.42
C TYR A 289 19.01 -4.84 -10.36
N ALA A 290 19.59 -3.76 -9.81
CA ALA A 290 20.39 -2.81 -10.57
C ALA A 290 21.62 -3.48 -11.27
N LEU A 291 22.16 -4.57 -10.73
CA LEU A 291 23.27 -5.31 -11.35
C LEU A 291 22.89 -6.01 -12.65
N GLN A 292 21.60 -6.14 -12.98
CA GLN A 292 21.15 -6.66 -14.28
C GLN A 292 21.35 -5.65 -15.41
N LEU A 293 21.53 -4.37 -15.08
CA LEU A 293 21.77 -3.30 -16.05
C LEU A 293 23.28 -3.26 -16.37
N HIS A 294 23.64 -3.97 -17.41
CA HIS A 294 25.04 -4.01 -17.85
C HIS A 294 25.34 -2.82 -18.76
N SER A 295 26.50 -2.21 -18.54
CA SER A 295 27.01 -1.17 -19.43
C SER A 295 27.40 -1.78 -20.78
N ASP A 296 27.05 -1.09 -21.84
CA ASP A 296 27.43 -1.40 -23.21
C ASP A 296 28.23 -0.24 -23.84
N ARG A 297 28.47 -0.27 -25.14
CA ARG A 297 29.17 0.81 -25.86
C ARG A 297 28.38 2.11 -25.90
N GLN A 298 27.08 2.06 -25.67
CA GLN A 298 26.12 3.16 -25.86
C GLN A 298 25.68 3.78 -24.51
N LEU A 299 25.37 2.91 -23.54
CA LEU A 299 24.88 3.31 -22.22
C LEU A 299 25.86 2.81 -21.15
N ARG A 300 26.35 3.73 -20.33
CA ARG A 300 27.21 3.41 -19.19
C ARG A 300 26.43 3.60 -17.90
N PHE A 301 26.21 2.48 -17.18
CA PHE A 301 25.57 2.49 -15.87
C PHE A 301 26.61 2.58 -14.77
N TYR A 302 26.29 3.31 -13.71
CA TYR A 302 27.10 3.45 -12.51
C TYR A 302 26.43 2.76 -11.32
N ALA A 303 27.13 2.74 -10.18
CA ALA A 303 26.61 2.14 -8.96
C ALA A 303 25.30 2.77 -8.53
N ALA A 304 24.30 1.95 -8.27
CA ALA A 304 22.98 2.39 -7.84
C ALA A 304 22.99 2.89 -6.39
N GLN A 305 22.25 3.94 -6.13
CA GLN A 305 21.90 4.36 -4.77
C GLN A 305 20.62 3.65 -4.37
N ARG A 306 20.69 2.77 -3.37
CA ARG A 306 19.57 1.97 -2.89
C ARG A 306 18.95 2.59 -1.65
N GLN A 307 17.64 2.72 -1.68
CA GLN A 307 16.82 3.09 -0.53
C GLN A 307 15.80 1.98 -0.27
N LEU A 308 15.75 1.48 0.96
CA LEU A 308 14.81 0.44 1.38
C LEU A 308 13.96 0.98 2.53
N GLN A 309 12.67 1.13 2.29
CA GLN A 309 11.69 1.45 3.31
C GLN A 309 10.97 0.17 3.72
N THR A 310 10.94 -0.14 5.01
CA THR A 310 10.33 -1.36 5.53
C THR A 310 9.18 -0.99 6.46
N VAL A 311 8.03 -1.63 6.23
CA VAL A 311 6.86 -1.57 7.10
C VAL A 311 6.57 -2.99 7.58
N ILE A 312 6.34 -3.14 8.89
CA ILE A 312 6.04 -4.42 9.54
C ILE A 312 4.70 -4.28 10.23
N ASP A 313 3.64 -4.75 9.58
CA ASP A 313 2.27 -4.61 10.08
C ASP A 313 1.50 -5.95 9.99
N HIS A 314 0.18 -5.89 10.17
CA HIS A 314 -0.70 -7.06 10.11
C HIS A 314 -0.79 -7.72 8.71
N ALA A 315 -0.34 -7.03 7.65
CA ALA A 315 -0.23 -7.61 6.31
C ALA A 315 1.12 -8.32 6.09
N GLY A 316 2.04 -8.19 7.04
CA GLY A 316 3.38 -8.79 7.00
C GLY A 316 4.49 -7.77 6.82
N ILE A 317 5.65 -8.26 6.39
CA ILE A 317 6.78 -7.40 6.03
C ILE A 317 6.57 -6.91 4.61
N GLN A 318 6.53 -5.61 4.45
CA GLN A 318 6.46 -4.94 3.16
C GLN A 318 7.68 -4.05 2.99
N HIS A 319 8.37 -4.21 1.86
CA HIS A 319 9.47 -3.34 1.49
C HIS A 319 9.11 -2.53 0.26
N ARG A 320 9.45 -1.25 0.29
CA ARG A 320 9.52 -0.40 -0.90
C ARG A 320 10.97 -0.15 -1.21
N LEU A 321 11.45 -0.80 -2.27
CA LEU A 321 12.79 -0.62 -2.78
C LEU A 321 12.78 0.47 -3.84
N THR A 322 13.66 1.45 -3.70
CA THR A 322 13.94 2.47 -4.72
C THR A 322 15.43 2.43 -5.01
N ASP A 323 15.78 1.99 -6.22
CA ASP A 323 17.14 2.06 -6.74
C ASP A 323 17.23 3.23 -7.73
N ASP A 324 18.10 4.19 -7.46
CA ASP A 324 18.46 5.28 -8.35
C ASP A 324 19.79 4.97 -9.01
N ILE A 325 19.76 4.75 -10.32
CA ILE A 325 20.89 4.20 -11.07
C ILE A 325 21.38 5.26 -12.04
N PRO A 326 22.54 5.88 -11.77
CA PRO A 326 23.11 6.89 -12.68
C PRO A 326 23.49 6.23 -14.02
N VAL A 327 23.14 6.89 -15.13
CA VAL A 327 23.43 6.44 -16.49
C VAL A 327 23.94 7.58 -17.34
N VAL A 328 24.92 7.32 -18.21
CA VAL A 328 25.41 8.26 -19.22
C VAL A 328 25.29 7.61 -20.59
N ALA A 329 24.64 8.31 -21.52
CA ALA A 329 24.58 7.93 -22.92
C ALA A 329 25.68 8.64 -23.70
N LYS A 330 26.55 7.87 -24.43
CA LYS A 330 27.72 8.41 -25.12
C LYS A 330 27.43 8.98 -26.51
N HIS A 331 26.38 8.50 -27.18
CA HIS A 331 26.09 8.87 -28.54
C HIS A 331 24.63 9.34 -28.69
N ILE A 332 24.40 10.12 -29.72
CA ILE A 332 23.04 10.56 -30.11
C ILE A 332 22.32 9.36 -30.74
N GLY A 333 21.05 9.19 -30.42
CA GLY A 333 20.26 8.11 -31.00
C GLY A 333 19.04 7.75 -30.16
N MET A 334 18.34 6.72 -30.61
CA MET A 334 17.23 6.12 -29.89
C MET A 334 17.70 4.82 -29.26
N TYR A 335 17.63 4.74 -27.97
CA TYR A 335 18.05 3.58 -27.19
C TYR A 335 16.91 2.98 -26.42
N ARG A 336 17.00 1.70 -26.17
CA ARG A 336 16.07 0.99 -25.29
C ARG A 336 16.84 0.47 -24.08
N LEU A 337 16.36 0.77 -22.88
CA LEU A 337 16.92 0.21 -21.67
C LEU A 337 16.82 -1.33 -21.70
N PRO A 338 17.78 -2.04 -21.10
CA PRO A 338 17.71 -3.50 -20.96
C PRO A 338 16.43 -3.93 -20.26
N PRO A 339 15.83 -5.07 -20.60
CA PRO A 339 14.67 -5.58 -19.89
C PRO A 339 15.05 -6.01 -18.48
N LEU A 340 14.24 -5.66 -17.48
CA LEU A 340 14.43 -6.08 -16.10
C LEU A 340 13.72 -7.42 -15.88
N ARG A 341 14.47 -8.44 -15.41
CA ARG A 341 13.92 -9.74 -15.02
C ARG A 341 13.81 -9.81 -13.51
N VAL A 342 12.60 -9.99 -13.01
CA VAL A 342 12.31 -10.15 -11.60
C VAL A 342 11.86 -11.58 -11.37
N GLN A 343 12.60 -12.31 -10.54
CA GLN A 343 12.32 -13.70 -10.20
C GLN A 343 12.06 -13.82 -8.70
N TYR A 344 11.03 -14.55 -8.32
CA TYR A 344 10.70 -14.84 -6.93
C TYR A 344 9.95 -16.16 -6.82
N PHE A 345 10.07 -16.81 -5.69
CA PHE A 345 9.28 -17.99 -5.37
C PHE A 345 7.99 -17.55 -4.68
N ASP A 346 6.84 -17.83 -5.31
CA ASP A 346 5.54 -17.53 -4.75
C ASP A 346 5.10 -18.67 -3.81
N PRO A 347 5.08 -18.45 -2.49
CA PRO A 347 4.75 -19.49 -1.53
C PRO A 347 3.29 -19.96 -1.61
N ALA A 348 2.37 -19.14 -2.15
CA ALA A 348 0.97 -19.51 -2.28
C ALA A 348 0.74 -20.55 -3.38
N SER A 349 1.47 -20.43 -4.50
CA SER A 349 1.39 -21.39 -5.61
C SER A 349 2.48 -22.47 -5.56
N GLY A 350 3.52 -22.30 -4.73
CA GLY A 350 4.68 -23.20 -4.67
C GLY A 350 5.52 -23.20 -5.96
N THR A 351 5.49 -22.11 -6.74
CA THR A 351 6.12 -22.02 -8.06
C THR A 351 7.06 -20.83 -8.17
N LEU A 352 8.07 -20.97 -9.04
CA LEU A 352 8.92 -19.84 -9.44
C LEU A 352 8.15 -18.93 -10.39
N LYS A 353 8.01 -17.69 -10.03
CA LYS A 353 7.44 -16.63 -10.87
C LYS A 353 8.56 -15.80 -11.48
N THR A 354 8.44 -15.56 -12.77
CA THR A 354 9.34 -14.67 -13.51
C THR A 354 8.51 -13.58 -14.18
N SER A 355 8.81 -12.33 -13.87
CA SER A 355 8.24 -11.16 -14.53
C SER A 355 9.35 -10.45 -15.30
N THR A 356 9.13 -10.21 -16.58
CA THR A 356 10.06 -9.44 -17.40
C THR A 356 9.40 -8.11 -17.75
N VAL A 357 9.98 -7.02 -17.27
CA VAL A 357 9.53 -5.67 -17.56
C VAL A 357 10.37 -5.12 -18.71
N PRO A 358 9.75 -4.75 -19.83
CA PRO A 358 10.50 -4.18 -20.95
C PRO A 358 11.09 -2.83 -20.57
N GLY A 359 12.32 -2.60 -20.98
CA GLY A 359 12.95 -1.29 -20.79
C GLY A 359 12.29 -0.21 -21.66
N PRO A 360 12.10 0.99 -21.13
CA PRO A 360 11.57 2.11 -21.92
C PRO A 360 12.54 2.55 -23.01
N SER A 361 11.99 3.12 -24.09
CA SER A 361 12.76 3.76 -25.14
C SER A 361 13.12 5.18 -24.73
N VAL A 362 14.35 5.58 -24.99
CA VAL A 362 14.90 6.88 -24.62
C VAL A 362 15.57 7.52 -25.83
N ILE A 363 15.27 8.78 -26.10
CA ILE A 363 15.88 9.55 -27.18
C ILE A 363 17.04 10.36 -26.56
N VAL A 364 18.23 10.16 -27.09
CA VAL A 364 19.43 10.90 -26.69
C VAL A 364 19.76 11.92 -27.74
N LEU A 365 19.77 13.20 -27.36
CA LEU A 365 20.09 14.32 -28.26
C LEU A 365 21.25 15.12 -27.65
N ASN A 366 22.02 15.78 -28.51
CA ASN A 366 22.97 16.76 -28.02
C ASN A 366 22.22 18.04 -27.59
N GLY A 367 22.74 18.72 -26.56
CA GLY A 367 22.09 19.92 -26.00
C GLY A 367 21.88 21.03 -27.06
N TRP A 368 22.81 21.20 -27.98
CA TRP A 368 22.69 22.23 -29.03
C TRP A 368 21.59 21.88 -30.07
N ILE A 369 21.34 20.60 -30.37
CA ILE A 369 20.25 20.14 -31.24
C ILE A 369 18.89 20.48 -30.63
N LYS A 370 18.73 20.27 -29.32
CA LYS A 370 17.51 20.67 -28.59
C LYS A 370 17.32 22.19 -28.67
N GLY A 371 18.39 22.98 -28.47
CA GLY A 371 18.37 24.42 -28.60
C GLY A 371 17.95 24.87 -30.01
N ALA A 372 18.55 24.27 -31.04
CA ALA A 372 18.20 24.56 -32.42
C ALA A 372 16.74 24.21 -32.75
N LEU A 373 16.24 23.09 -32.28
CA LEU A 373 14.84 22.66 -32.48
C LEU A 373 13.85 23.62 -31.79
N LEU A 374 14.17 24.09 -30.57
CA LEU A 374 13.35 25.05 -29.85
C LEU A 374 13.36 26.42 -30.57
N LEU A 375 14.51 26.85 -31.09
CA LEU A 375 14.62 28.10 -31.88
C LEU A 375 13.81 28.00 -33.18
N LEU A 376 13.86 26.89 -33.88
CA LEU A 376 13.03 26.65 -35.08
C LEU A 376 11.53 26.69 -34.74
N LEU A 377 11.14 26.07 -33.64
CA LEU A 377 9.73 26.08 -33.17
C LEU A 377 9.30 27.51 -32.83
N ALA A 378 10.15 28.25 -32.09
CA ALA A 378 9.88 29.65 -31.76
C ALA A 378 9.79 30.54 -33.03
N ALA A 379 10.70 30.34 -33.99
CA ALA A 379 10.65 31.07 -35.29
C ALA A 379 9.36 30.73 -36.07
N LEU A 380 8.94 29.47 -36.08
CA LEU A 380 7.69 29.07 -36.70
C LEU A 380 6.46 29.70 -36.03
N LEU A 381 6.44 29.72 -34.70
CA LEU A 381 5.36 30.36 -33.95
C LEU A 381 5.31 31.89 -34.20
N LEU A 382 6.48 32.53 -34.22
CA LEU A 382 6.56 33.96 -34.55
C LEU A 382 6.11 34.24 -35.98
N TRP A 383 6.48 33.38 -36.93
CA TRP A 383 6.03 33.50 -38.31
C TRP A 383 4.51 33.35 -38.40
N LEU A 384 3.93 32.32 -37.77
CA LEU A 384 2.46 32.11 -37.70
C LEU A 384 1.78 33.33 -37.06
N LEU A 385 2.32 33.84 -35.95
CA LEU A 385 1.79 35.02 -35.29
C LEU A 385 1.82 36.21 -36.20
N ARG A 386 2.94 36.45 -36.94
CA ARG A 386 3.05 37.54 -37.90
C ARG A 386 2.04 37.40 -39.05
N VAL A 387 1.82 36.20 -39.54
CA VAL A 387 0.82 35.93 -40.60
C VAL A 387 -0.58 36.22 -40.08
N THR A 388 -0.93 35.72 -38.91
CA THR A 388 -2.26 35.98 -38.31
C THR A 388 -2.49 37.44 -37.97
N LEU A 389 -1.48 38.15 -37.44
CA LEU A 389 -1.59 39.59 -37.18
C LEU A 389 -1.76 40.40 -38.49
N ARG A 390 -1.03 40.02 -39.55
CA ARG A 390 -1.21 40.66 -40.86
C ARG A 390 -2.61 40.42 -41.43
N TYR A 391 -3.13 39.20 -41.23
CA TYR A 391 -4.48 38.86 -41.66
C TYR A 391 -5.53 39.66 -40.87
N LEU A 392 -5.42 39.69 -39.56
CA LEU A 392 -6.29 40.47 -38.69
C LEU A 392 -6.22 41.97 -38.99
N ALA A 393 -5.01 42.50 -39.19
CA ALA A 393 -4.83 43.93 -39.54
C ALA A 393 -5.51 44.28 -40.89
N ARG A 394 -5.44 43.38 -41.91
CA ARG A 394 -6.16 43.56 -43.17
C ARG A 394 -7.67 43.52 -42.96
N ALA A 395 -8.15 42.55 -42.18
CA ALA A 395 -9.58 42.43 -41.88
C ALA A 395 -10.09 43.62 -41.09
N TRP A 396 -9.29 44.15 -40.14
CA TRP A 396 -9.61 45.33 -39.39
C TRP A 396 -9.67 46.61 -40.22
N ARG A 397 -8.67 46.80 -41.11
CA ARG A 397 -8.69 47.94 -42.07
C ARG A 397 -9.91 47.88 -42.99
N ARG A 398 -10.26 46.69 -43.52
CA ARG A 398 -11.48 46.49 -44.29
C ARG A 398 -12.73 46.89 -43.50
N TYR A 399 -12.82 46.40 -42.26
CA TYR A 399 -13.92 46.73 -41.38
C TYR A 399 -14.07 48.24 -41.14
N GLN A 400 -12.96 48.95 -40.89
CA GLN A 400 -12.98 50.40 -40.70
C GLN A 400 -13.41 51.14 -41.96
N THR A 401 -12.87 50.75 -43.13
CA THR A 401 -13.25 51.41 -44.40
C THR A 401 -14.72 51.16 -44.76
N TYR A 402 -15.25 49.96 -44.46
CA TYR A 402 -16.68 49.74 -44.62
C TYR A 402 -17.54 50.53 -43.63
N GLN A 403 -17.10 50.71 -42.40
CA GLN A 403 -17.79 51.54 -41.43
C GLN A 403 -17.82 53.01 -41.88
N LEU A 404 -16.74 53.55 -42.41
CA LEU A 404 -16.69 54.90 -42.98
C LEU A 404 -17.63 55.04 -44.16
N ALA A 405 -17.63 54.08 -45.09
CA ALA A 405 -18.56 54.09 -46.22
C ALA A 405 -20.03 54.03 -45.81
N LEU A 406 -20.35 53.19 -44.80
CA LEU A 406 -21.72 53.13 -44.28
C LEU A 406 -22.17 54.43 -43.58
N ARG A 407 -21.29 55.14 -42.88
CA ARG A 407 -21.58 56.46 -42.30
C ARG A 407 -21.79 57.48 -43.37
N GLN A 408 -20.98 57.45 -44.41
CA GLN A 408 -21.14 58.38 -45.61
C GLN A 408 -22.50 58.11 -46.27
N LEU A 409 -22.94 56.86 -46.43
CA LEU A 409 -24.26 56.51 -46.95
C LEU A 409 -25.41 57.01 -46.12
N GLN A 410 -25.29 57.07 -44.81
CA GLN A 410 -26.33 57.59 -43.89
C GLN A 410 -26.53 59.09 -44.01
N GLN A 411 -25.53 59.82 -44.46
CA GLN A 411 -25.53 61.29 -44.60
C GLN A 411 -25.67 61.75 -46.05
N THR A 412 -26.15 60.85 -46.94
CA THR A 412 -26.10 61.08 -48.40
C THR A 412 -27.38 61.79 -48.86
N ASP A 413 -27.21 63.05 -49.25
CA ASP A 413 -28.24 63.89 -49.85
C ASP A 413 -27.91 64.24 -51.33
N SER A 414 -26.81 63.73 -51.88
CA SER A 414 -26.38 64.03 -53.23
C SER A 414 -25.76 62.84 -53.96
N LEU A 415 -25.86 62.83 -55.30
CA LEU A 415 -25.25 61.82 -56.18
C LEU A 415 -23.72 61.74 -56.01
N PHE A 416 -23.08 62.87 -55.67
CA PHE A 416 -21.65 62.93 -55.43
C PHE A 416 -21.25 62.17 -54.16
N ALA A 417 -22.02 62.33 -53.07
CA ALA A 417 -21.81 61.61 -51.81
C ALA A 417 -22.02 60.10 -52.00
N LEU A 418 -23.00 59.68 -52.75
CA LEU A 418 -23.21 58.28 -53.14
C LEU A 418 -21.99 57.67 -53.85
N LYS A 419 -21.45 58.38 -54.85
CA LYS A 419 -20.29 57.96 -55.60
C LYS A 419 -19.05 57.83 -54.69
N LEU A 420 -18.86 58.75 -53.77
CA LEU A 420 -17.81 58.71 -52.79
C LEU A 420 -17.87 57.50 -51.84
N ALA A 421 -19.10 57.20 -51.35
CA ALA A 421 -19.32 56.04 -50.49
C ALA A 421 -19.06 54.70 -51.26
N MET A 422 -19.46 54.61 -52.53
CA MET A 422 -19.16 53.48 -53.39
C MET A 422 -17.65 53.34 -53.68
N GLN A 423 -16.95 54.43 -53.85
CA GLN A 423 -15.49 54.42 -54.00
C GLN A 423 -14.79 53.96 -52.73
N THR A 424 -15.25 54.35 -51.54
CA THR A 424 -14.70 53.87 -50.26
C THR A 424 -14.98 52.39 -50.06
N MET A 425 -16.14 51.88 -50.47
CA MET A 425 -16.40 50.43 -50.46
C MET A 425 -15.52 49.66 -51.46
N ALA A 426 -15.29 50.20 -52.63
CA ALA A 426 -14.38 49.64 -53.62
C ALA A 426 -12.92 49.57 -53.08
N GLN A 427 -12.48 50.59 -52.37
CA GLN A 427 -11.19 50.59 -51.70
C GLN A 427 -11.06 49.52 -50.61
N ALA A 428 -12.12 49.27 -49.82
CA ALA A 428 -12.15 48.22 -48.85
C ALA A 428 -11.94 46.83 -49.44
N GLU A 429 -12.39 46.64 -50.70
CA GLU A 429 -12.17 45.41 -51.47
C GLU A 429 -10.84 45.39 -52.26
N GLY A 430 -10.07 46.46 -52.19
CA GLY A 430 -8.80 46.60 -52.95
C GLY A 430 -9.00 46.88 -54.45
N TRP A 431 -10.17 47.40 -54.84
CA TRP A 431 -10.47 47.74 -56.20
C TRP A 431 -10.04 49.18 -56.55
N SER A 432 -9.93 49.47 -57.86
CA SER A 432 -9.56 50.82 -58.31
C SER A 432 -10.65 51.83 -57.92
N ARG A 433 -10.22 53.07 -57.57
CA ARG A 433 -11.13 54.17 -57.30
C ARG A 433 -11.94 54.63 -58.49
N ASN A 434 -11.46 54.39 -59.70
CA ASN A 434 -12.05 54.90 -60.92
C ASN A 434 -13.03 53.88 -61.57
N LEU A 435 -13.61 53.00 -60.81
CA LEU A 435 -14.62 52.06 -61.31
C LEU A 435 -15.91 52.79 -61.71
N THR A 436 -16.41 52.49 -62.89
CA THR A 436 -17.75 52.91 -63.28
C THR A 436 -18.77 52.14 -62.47
N TYR A 437 -19.98 52.72 -62.30
CA TYR A 437 -21.06 52.07 -61.56
C TYR A 437 -21.34 50.65 -62.06
N ARG A 438 -21.36 50.45 -63.40
CA ARG A 438 -21.57 49.17 -64.02
C ARG A 438 -20.46 48.16 -63.72
N GLN A 439 -19.18 48.58 -63.70
CA GLN A 439 -18.05 47.74 -63.29
C GLN A 439 -18.04 47.40 -61.80
N TRP A 440 -18.49 48.31 -60.96
CA TRP A 440 -18.65 48.09 -59.52
C TRP A 440 -19.75 47.07 -59.28
N GLN A 441 -20.89 47.18 -59.98
CA GLN A 441 -22.05 46.29 -59.90
C GLN A 441 -21.71 44.85 -60.31
N THR A 442 -20.96 44.63 -61.39
CA THR A 442 -20.54 43.31 -61.87
C THR A 442 -19.58 42.62 -60.92
N ARG A 443 -18.79 43.36 -60.12
CA ARG A 443 -17.87 42.83 -59.12
C ARG A 443 -18.52 42.54 -57.78
N MET A 444 -19.66 43.16 -57.49
CA MET A 444 -20.40 42.93 -56.23
C MET A 444 -21.31 41.70 -56.37
N GLN A 445 -20.77 40.53 -56.08
CA GLN A 445 -21.57 39.29 -56.00
C GLN A 445 -22.58 39.38 -54.84
N GLY A 446 -23.85 39.04 -55.10
CA GLY A 446 -24.93 39.00 -54.12
C GLY A 446 -25.98 40.10 -54.21
N VAL A 447 -25.94 40.93 -55.26
CA VAL A 447 -27.05 41.87 -55.61
C VAL A 447 -28.00 41.15 -56.50
N THR A 448 -29.27 41.11 -56.15
CA THR A 448 -30.31 40.49 -57.00
C THR A 448 -30.45 41.25 -58.31
N PRO A 449 -30.66 40.58 -59.47
CA PRO A 449 -30.80 41.24 -60.77
C PRO A 449 -31.85 42.34 -60.80
N LEU A 450 -32.96 42.13 -60.11
CA LEU A 450 -34.03 43.14 -59.96
C LEU A 450 -33.62 44.41 -59.24
N ALA A 451 -32.84 44.29 -58.15
CA ALA A 451 -32.28 45.40 -57.42
C ALA A 451 -31.24 46.16 -58.26
N GLN A 452 -30.48 45.44 -59.09
CA GLN A 452 -29.53 46.04 -60.03
C GLN A 452 -30.21 46.83 -61.13
N GLN A 453 -31.31 46.35 -61.73
CA GLN A 453 -32.09 47.07 -62.69
C GLN A 453 -32.71 48.37 -62.14
N LEU A 454 -33.34 48.28 -60.98
CA LEU A 454 -33.94 49.43 -60.31
C LEU A 454 -32.91 50.55 -59.99
N VAL A 455 -31.74 50.18 -59.51
CA VAL A 455 -30.67 51.14 -59.21
C VAL A 455 -30.12 51.73 -60.48
N THR A 456 -29.94 50.95 -61.55
CA THR A 456 -29.40 51.43 -62.85
C THR A 456 -30.39 52.38 -63.49
N GLU A 457 -31.70 52.06 -63.50
CA GLU A 457 -32.78 52.86 -64.07
C GLU A 457 -32.90 54.20 -63.31
N LYS A 458 -32.91 54.18 -61.98
CA LYS A 458 -32.98 55.39 -61.16
C LYS A 458 -31.74 56.27 -61.31
N LEU A 459 -30.54 55.71 -61.36
CA LEU A 459 -29.32 56.48 -61.52
C LEU A 459 -29.19 57.08 -62.97
N ASN A 460 -29.69 56.39 -63.97
CA ASN A 460 -29.76 56.92 -65.32
C ASN A 460 -30.77 58.06 -65.46
N ALA A 461 -31.98 57.87 -64.88
CA ALA A 461 -33.02 58.91 -64.84
C ALA A 461 -32.52 60.21 -64.17
N ALA A 462 -31.76 60.06 -63.07
CA ALA A 462 -31.16 61.20 -62.34
C ALA A 462 -30.01 61.89 -63.14
N GLY A 463 -29.26 61.11 -63.89
CA GLY A 463 -28.16 61.64 -64.71
C GLY A 463 -28.65 62.53 -65.90
N TYR A 464 -29.93 62.41 -66.33
CA TYR A 464 -30.54 63.11 -67.41
C TYR A 464 -31.54 64.19 -66.98
N GLY A 465 -31.62 64.50 -65.64
CA GLY A 465 -32.43 65.61 -65.10
C GLY A 465 -33.94 65.45 -65.19
N GLN A 466 -34.46 64.24 -65.37
CA GLN A 466 -35.89 64.00 -65.65
C GLN A 466 -36.76 63.61 -64.46
N ALA A 467 -36.20 63.52 -63.22
CA ALA A 467 -37.01 63.21 -62.01
C ALA A 467 -36.31 63.62 -60.71
N GLU A 468 -37.09 64.04 -59.75
CA GLU A 468 -36.65 64.19 -58.36
C GLU A 468 -36.25 62.81 -57.81
N LEU A 469 -35.00 62.66 -57.43
CA LEU A 469 -34.41 61.37 -57.13
C LEU A 469 -34.70 60.96 -55.70
N ASP A 470 -35.62 60.03 -55.48
CA ASP A 470 -35.68 59.38 -54.20
C ASP A 470 -34.51 58.38 -54.03
N MET A 471 -33.47 58.84 -53.32
CA MET A 471 -32.20 58.09 -53.10
C MET A 471 -32.35 57.00 -52.04
N THR A 472 -33.46 56.96 -51.31
CA THR A 472 -33.69 56.08 -50.14
C THR A 472 -33.52 54.58 -50.46
N PRO A 473 -34.09 54.02 -51.53
CA PRO A 473 -33.97 52.58 -51.83
C PRO A 473 -32.54 52.17 -52.23
N VAL A 474 -31.84 53.07 -52.92
CA VAL A 474 -30.44 52.85 -53.35
C VAL A 474 -29.49 52.81 -52.13
N VAL A 475 -29.69 53.77 -51.26
CA VAL A 475 -28.88 53.87 -50.01
C VAL A 475 -29.16 52.66 -49.11
N GLN A 476 -30.41 52.25 -48.92
CA GLN A 476 -30.74 51.09 -48.11
C GLN A 476 -30.13 49.78 -48.67
N MET A 477 -30.16 49.59 -49.97
CA MET A 477 -29.52 48.43 -50.62
C MET A 477 -28.00 48.39 -50.45
N LEU A 478 -27.33 49.55 -50.66
CA LEU A 478 -25.89 49.65 -50.45
C LEU A 478 -25.49 49.46 -48.99
N MET A 479 -26.31 49.95 -48.07
CA MET A 479 -26.10 49.69 -46.63
C MET A 479 -26.26 48.21 -46.29
N ARG A 480 -27.22 47.51 -46.89
CA ARG A 480 -27.40 46.05 -46.71
C ARG A 480 -26.19 45.30 -47.20
N ILE A 481 -25.68 45.60 -48.41
CA ILE A 481 -24.49 44.99 -48.99
C ILE A 481 -23.26 45.30 -48.12
N GLY A 482 -23.07 46.55 -47.68
CA GLY A 482 -21.96 46.93 -46.84
C GLY A 482 -21.96 46.23 -45.50
N ARG A 483 -23.12 46.06 -44.86
CA ARG A 483 -23.29 45.31 -43.59
C ARG A 483 -22.98 43.82 -43.74
N GLN A 484 -23.35 43.17 -44.86
CA GLN A 484 -23.08 41.78 -45.11
C GLN A 484 -21.58 41.54 -45.43
N ARG A 485 -20.96 42.43 -46.17
CA ARG A 485 -19.54 42.26 -46.63
C ARG A 485 -18.49 42.70 -45.64
N ARG A 486 -18.81 43.58 -44.66
CA ARG A 486 -17.83 44.00 -43.64
C ARG A 486 -17.26 42.84 -42.79
N PHE A 487 -18.01 41.73 -42.67
CA PHE A 487 -17.60 40.54 -41.95
C PHE A 487 -17.24 39.37 -42.88
N ALA A 488 -17.39 39.53 -44.20
CA ALA A 488 -17.01 38.49 -45.14
C ALA A 488 -15.48 38.33 -45.19
N LEU A 489 -15.01 37.24 -44.64
CA LEU A 489 -13.63 36.82 -44.76
C LEU A 489 -13.44 36.20 -46.13
N ARG A 490 -12.72 36.86 -47.02
CA ARG A 490 -12.18 36.26 -48.25
C ARG A 490 -10.68 36.14 -48.16
#